data_13a4123e716c25329be3525665301d82
#
_entry.id   13a4123e716c25329be3525665301d82
#
_cell.length_a   1.000
_cell.length_b   1.000
_cell.length_c   1.000
_cell.angle_alpha   90.00
_cell.angle_beta   90.00
_cell.angle_gamma   90.00
#
_symmetry.space_group_name_H-M   'P 1'
#
loop_
_entity.id
_entity.type
_entity.pdbx_description
1 polymer ?
#
loop_
_entity_poly.entity_id
_entity_poly.type
_entity_poly.pdbx_seq_one_letter_code
_entity_poly.pdbx_strand_id
1 'polypeptide(L)'
;MLRLPPLNAIKAFEATARHLSFTKAARELCVTQSAVSRHVQALENELGSKLFTRHHRTIELTAKGEIYFRALRDAFDRIRDATEHVSGGAHLATLRLKLPPTFAIRWIVPRLARLHAIDRTFDVQITTSHSPVDFSREEIDVAIHSGEAPPPGTISTRLIGEVLTPVCSPALLRHGRSLRKPADLRRHTLLCSLHRPQDWPTWISAAGVEGVDGNSGLKFENSSLAYQAAIDRLGVAMAQTILVADDLASGRLVAPFRLRVPTNWAYFLVYPTRSQNLAKVRRFEKWILQECAALKQSRASSAGKIGRAHV
;
A
#
# COMPACT_ATOMS: atom_id res chain seq x y z
N MET A 1 33.74 28.23 0.43
CA MET A 1 32.43 28.53 1.05
C MET A 1 31.35 27.93 0.19
N LEU A 2 30.51 27.06 0.75
CA LEU A 2 29.33 26.52 0.05
C LEU A 2 28.34 27.66 -0.16
N ARG A 3 28.15 28.12 -1.39
CA ARG A 3 27.20 29.18 -1.73
C ARG A 3 25.86 28.53 -1.99
N LEU A 4 25.01 28.47 -0.95
CA LEU A 4 23.63 28.01 -1.08
C LEU A 4 22.75 29.17 -1.53
N PRO A 5 21.78 28.93 -2.43
CA PRO A 5 20.74 29.90 -2.72
C PRO A 5 19.94 30.27 -1.46
N PRO A 6 19.23 31.41 -1.44
CA PRO A 6 18.43 31.81 -0.28
C PRO A 6 17.44 30.72 0.15
N LEU A 7 17.46 30.31 1.41
CA LEU A 7 16.64 29.22 1.92
C LEU A 7 15.13 29.42 1.67
N ASN A 8 14.63 30.66 1.76
CA ASN A 8 13.23 30.96 1.47
C ASN A 8 12.88 30.73 -0.01
N ALA A 9 13.84 30.98 -0.91
CA ALA A 9 13.62 30.72 -2.33
C ALA A 9 13.60 29.21 -2.63
N ILE A 10 14.48 28.46 -1.98
CA ILE A 10 14.51 26.98 -2.05
C ILE A 10 13.20 26.40 -1.49
N LYS A 11 12.75 26.87 -0.30
CA LYS A 11 11.47 26.44 0.30
C LYS A 11 10.26 26.75 -0.59
N ALA A 12 10.22 27.94 -1.17
CA ALA A 12 9.16 28.34 -2.08
C ALA A 12 9.13 27.49 -3.37
N PHE A 13 10.30 27.16 -3.91
CA PHE A 13 10.42 26.29 -5.07
C PHE A 13 9.94 24.85 -4.72
N GLU A 14 10.44 24.26 -3.62
CA GLU A 14 10.07 22.91 -3.21
C GLU A 14 8.55 22.78 -3.02
N ALA A 15 7.93 23.68 -2.26
CA ALA A 15 6.49 23.66 -2.04
C ALA A 15 5.70 23.83 -3.35
N THR A 16 6.16 24.73 -4.25
CA THR A 16 5.52 24.92 -5.54
C THR A 16 5.65 23.68 -6.44
N ALA A 17 6.80 23.04 -6.45
CA ALA A 17 7.06 21.83 -7.21
C ALA A 17 6.22 20.64 -6.74
N ARG A 18 6.10 20.46 -5.43
CA ARG A 18 5.32 19.39 -4.83
C ARG A 18 3.82 19.51 -5.09
N HIS A 19 3.30 20.73 -5.01
CA HIS A 19 1.88 21.02 -5.28
C HIS A 19 1.55 21.25 -6.76
N LEU A 20 2.54 21.49 -7.62
CA LEU A 20 2.36 22.03 -8.95
C LEU A 20 1.39 23.23 -8.98
N SER A 21 1.49 24.10 -7.94
CA SER A 21 0.59 25.21 -7.70
C SER A 21 1.20 26.27 -6.81
N PHE A 22 1.36 27.48 -7.35
CA PHE A 22 1.80 28.64 -6.56
C PHE A 22 0.82 29.01 -5.43
N THR A 23 -0.48 28.84 -5.68
CA THR A 23 -1.51 29.16 -4.69
C THR A 23 -1.51 28.20 -3.51
N LYS A 24 -1.35 26.88 -3.78
CA LYS A 24 -1.27 25.86 -2.71
C LYS A 24 0.02 26.03 -1.92
N ALA A 25 1.16 26.26 -2.58
CA ALA A 25 2.43 26.56 -1.93
C ALA A 25 2.35 27.80 -1.04
N ALA A 26 1.71 28.88 -1.49
CA ALA A 26 1.52 30.09 -0.71
C ALA A 26 0.71 29.86 0.56
N ARG A 27 -0.35 29.06 0.49
CA ARG A 27 -1.15 28.66 1.66
C ARG A 27 -0.31 27.85 2.65
N GLU A 28 0.44 26.86 2.19
CA GLU A 28 1.30 26.05 3.06
C GLU A 28 2.38 26.87 3.76
N LEU A 29 3.01 27.78 3.03
CA LEU A 29 4.09 28.62 3.57
C LEU A 29 3.58 29.86 4.32
N CYS A 30 2.25 30.03 4.46
CA CYS A 30 1.61 31.18 5.12
C CYS A 30 2.08 32.54 4.56
N VAL A 31 2.24 32.62 3.22
CA VAL A 31 2.65 33.84 2.50
C VAL A 31 1.72 34.12 1.32
N THR A 32 1.90 35.27 0.64
CA THR A 32 1.13 35.59 -0.57
C THR A 32 1.67 34.80 -1.79
N GLN A 33 0.79 34.53 -2.77
CA GLN A 33 1.19 33.90 -4.03
C GLN A 33 2.27 34.71 -4.76
N SER A 34 2.19 36.04 -4.71
CA SER A 34 3.18 36.93 -5.30
C SER A 34 4.55 36.83 -4.65
N ALA A 35 4.59 36.61 -3.31
CA ALA A 35 5.84 36.36 -2.59
C ALA A 35 6.48 35.03 -3.04
N VAL A 36 5.70 33.94 -3.12
CA VAL A 36 6.20 32.65 -3.62
C VAL A 36 6.72 32.78 -5.05
N SER A 37 5.97 33.48 -5.92
CA SER A 37 6.39 33.68 -7.33
C SER A 37 7.71 34.47 -7.41
N ARG A 38 7.90 35.52 -6.58
CA ARG A 38 9.16 36.28 -6.52
C ARG A 38 10.33 35.44 -6.02
N HIS A 39 10.11 34.60 -4.98
CA HIS A 39 11.14 33.72 -4.47
C HIS A 39 11.58 32.68 -5.52
N VAL A 40 10.64 32.07 -6.22
CA VAL A 40 10.94 31.13 -7.30
C VAL A 40 11.68 31.82 -8.45
N GLN A 41 11.24 33.03 -8.86
CA GLN A 41 11.91 33.80 -9.89
C GLN A 41 13.36 34.17 -9.50
N ALA A 42 13.58 34.56 -8.24
CA ALA A 42 14.92 34.87 -7.73
C ALA A 42 15.82 33.64 -7.79
N LEU A 43 15.31 32.45 -7.41
CA LEU A 43 16.01 31.18 -7.51
C LEU A 43 16.37 30.83 -8.96
N GLU A 44 15.42 30.95 -9.91
CA GLU A 44 15.65 30.72 -11.33
C GLU A 44 16.73 31.63 -11.89
N ASN A 45 16.72 32.92 -11.49
CA ASN A 45 17.72 33.90 -11.90
C ASN A 45 19.10 33.56 -11.36
N GLU A 46 19.20 33.15 -10.09
CA GLU A 46 20.48 32.78 -9.47
C GLU A 46 21.08 31.51 -10.10
N LEU A 47 20.24 30.54 -10.43
CA LEU A 47 20.63 29.30 -11.10
C LEU A 47 20.84 29.46 -12.60
N GLY A 48 20.47 30.61 -13.20
CA GLY A 48 20.52 30.86 -14.64
C GLY A 48 19.67 29.87 -15.44
N SER A 49 18.62 29.33 -14.85
CA SER A 49 17.84 28.26 -15.45
C SER A 49 16.37 28.31 -15.02
N LYS A 50 15.44 28.09 -15.94
CA LYS A 50 14.03 27.92 -15.61
C LYS A 50 13.81 26.56 -14.99
N LEU A 51 13.10 26.55 -13.87
CA LEU A 51 12.74 25.34 -13.14
C LEU A 51 11.28 24.93 -13.41
N PHE A 52 10.44 25.90 -13.83
CA PHE A 52 9.07 25.65 -14.23
C PHE A 52 8.79 26.09 -15.66
N THR A 53 7.94 25.32 -16.35
CA THR A 53 7.25 25.72 -17.57
C THR A 53 5.84 26.15 -17.17
N ARG A 54 5.40 27.34 -17.59
CA ARG A 54 4.07 27.87 -17.28
C ARG A 54 3.20 27.78 -18.53
N HIS A 55 2.08 27.08 -18.42
CA HIS A 55 1.01 27.04 -19.40
C HIS A 55 -0.19 27.84 -18.88
N HIS A 56 -1.17 28.11 -19.76
CA HIS A 56 -2.32 29.00 -19.45
C HIS A 56 -3.07 28.59 -18.15
N ARG A 57 -3.08 27.29 -17.77
CA ARG A 57 -3.80 26.78 -16.59
C ARG A 57 -2.99 25.78 -15.77
N THR A 58 -1.81 25.42 -16.20
CA THR A 58 -0.98 24.40 -15.54
C THR A 58 0.47 24.88 -15.41
N ILE A 59 1.13 24.34 -14.41
CA ILE A 59 2.56 24.54 -14.20
C ILE A 59 3.21 23.16 -14.12
N GLU A 60 4.33 23.01 -14.80
CA GLU A 60 5.08 21.77 -14.87
C GLU A 60 6.55 22.04 -14.56
N LEU A 61 7.25 21.05 -14.03
CA LEU A 61 8.69 21.14 -13.83
C LEU A 61 9.41 20.97 -15.18
N THR A 62 10.47 21.76 -15.40
CA THR A 62 11.44 21.47 -16.45
C THR A 62 12.30 20.27 -16.06
N ALA A 63 13.06 19.69 -16.99
CA ALA A 63 14.01 18.61 -16.67
C ALA A 63 15.01 19.03 -15.58
N LYS A 64 15.49 20.29 -15.61
CA LYS A 64 16.35 20.83 -14.56
C LYS A 64 15.60 21.03 -13.25
N GLY A 65 14.33 21.46 -13.30
CA GLY A 65 13.45 21.59 -12.16
C GLY A 65 13.23 20.26 -11.47
N GLU A 66 12.99 19.18 -12.22
CA GLU A 66 12.80 17.84 -11.69
C GLU A 66 14.06 17.32 -10.96
N ILE A 67 15.23 17.48 -11.56
CA ILE A 67 16.52 17.10 -10.93
C ILE A 67 16.73 17.86 -9.62
N TYR A 68 16.51 19.18 -9.64
CA TYR A 68 16.71 20.04 -8.48
C TYR A 68 15.69 19.75 -7.37
N PHE A 69 14.44 19.51 -7.73
CA PHE A 69 13.36 19.15 -6.79
C PHE A 69 13.68 17.88 -6.02
N ARG A 70 14.12 16.81 -6.71
CA ARG A 70 14.51 15.55 -6.05
C ARG A 70 15.64 15.76 -5.04
N ALA A 71 16.70 16.49 -5.43
CA ALA A 71 17.81 16.78 -4.54
C ALA A 71 17.40 17.59 -3.30
N LEU A 72 16.52 18.58 -3.48
CA LEU A 72 16.04 19.40 -2.36
C LEU A 72 15.13 18.61 -1.40
N ARG A 73 14.28 17.74 -1.92
CA ARG A 73 13.45 16.84 -1.08
C ARG A 73 14.31 16.02 -0.16
N ASP A 74 15.36 15.38 -0.70
CA ASP A 74 16.29 14.58 0.11
C ASP A 74 17.01 15.43 1.17
N ALA A 75 17.39 16.67 0.82
CA ALA A 75 18.04 17.59 1.77
C ALA A 75 17.08 18.05 2.89
N PHE A 76 15.86 18.43 2.55
CA PHE A 76 14.85 18.86 3.55
C PHE A 76 14.41 17.71 4.46
N ASP A 77 14.27 16.50 3.94
CA ASP A 77 14.00 15.32 4.76
C ASP A 77 15.11 15.10 5.80
N ARG A 78 16.38 15.23 5.41
CA ARG A 78 17.52 15.14 6.35
C ARG A 78 17.53 16.26 7.39
N ILE A 79 17.21 17.49 7.01
CA ILE A 79 17.11 18.62 7.95
C ILE A 79 15.98 18.36 8.94
N ARG A 80 14.83 17.93 8.49
CA ARG A 80 13.70 17.58 9.36
C ARG A 80 14.07 16.50 10.35
N ASP A 81 14.67 15.39 9.88
CA ASP A 81 15.07 14.27 10.72
C ASP A 81 16.10 14.70 11.78
N ALA A 82 17.09 15.54 11.40
CA ALA A 82 18.05 16.09 12.34
C ALA A 82 17.39 17.01 13.38
N THR A 83 16.44 17.84 12.96
CA THR A 83 15.70 18.75 13.84
C THR A 83 14.85 17.95 14.85
N GLU A 84 14.15 16.92 14.39
CA GLU A 84 13.36 16.02 15.26
C GLU A 84 14.28 15.32 16.29
N HIS A 85 15.46 14.89 15.86
CA HIS A 85 16.43 14.24 16.75
C HIS A 85 16.96 15.17 17.84
N VAL A 86 17.25 16.43 17.51
CA VAL A 86 17.79 17.43 18.44
C VAL A 86 16.72 18.02 19.36
N SER A 87 15.48 18.14 18.86
CA SER A 87 14.38 18.74 19.62
C SER A 87 13.96 17.92 20.85
N GLY A 88 14.58 16.77 21.08
CA GLY A 88 14.40 15.97 22.31
C GLY A 88 12.98 15.52 22.59
N GLY A 89 12.07 15.77 21.66
CA GLY A 89 10.72 15.27 21.72
C GLY A 89 10.75 13.77 21.62
N ALA A 90 10.31 13.08 22.67
CA ALA A 90 10.06 11.64 22.69
C ALA A 90 8.94 11.23 21.71
N HIS A 91 8.49 12.11 20.86
CA HIS A 91 7.69 11.82 19.69
C HIS A 91 8.64 11.24 18.63
N LEU A 92 8.84 9.93 18.72
CA LEU A 92 9.39 9.16 17.60
C LEU A 92 8.62 9.62 16.36
N ALA A 93 9.36 10.12 15.37
CA ALA A 93 8.77 10.67 14.16
C ALA A 93 7.71 9.69 13.64
N THR A 94 6.49 10.16 13.46
CA THR A 94 5.37 9.36 12.94
C THR A 94 5.78 8.68 11.65
N LEU A 95 5.67 7.36 11.57
CA LEU A 95 5.88 6.61 10.33
C LEU A 95 4.69 6.82 9.39
N ARG A 96 4.91 7.45 8.25
CA ARG A 96 3.88 7.63 7.22
C ARG A 96 3.88 6.44 6.27
N LEU A 97 2.84 5.62 6.40
CA LEU A 97 2.70 4.36 5.68
C LEU A 97 1.56 4.43 4.65
N LYS A 98 1.86 4.14 3.37
CA LYS A 98 0.84 4.00 2.30
C LYS A 98 0.71 2.55 1.89
N LEU A 99 -0.53 2.05 1.77
CA LEU A 99 -0.77 0.65 1.42
C LEU A 99 -2.17 0.42 0.81
N PRO A 100 -2.40 -0.73 0.13
CA PRO A 100 -3.71 -1.09 -0.38
C PRO A 100 -4.75 -1.19 0.74
N PRO A 101 -5.99 -0.70 0.55
CA PRO A 101 -7.03 -0.66 1.58
C PRO A 101 -7.29 -2.03 2.22
N THR A 102 -7.41 -3.09 1.42
CA THR A 102 -7.67 -4.43 1.94
C THR A 102 -6.53 -4.95 2.80
N PHE A 103 -5.27 -4.70 2.42
CA PHE A 103 -4.11 -5.09 3.22
C PHE A 103 -4.06 -4.32 4.54
N ALA A 104 -4.41 -3.03 4.53
CA ALA A 104 -4.52 -2.23 5.74
C ALA A 104 -5.53 -2.84 6.71
N ILE A 105 -6.77 -3.02 6.26
CA ILE A 105 -7.90 -3.46 7.10
C ILE A 105 -7.71 -4.89 7.61
N ARG A 106 -7.27 -5.79 6.73
CA ARG A 106 -7.27 -7.23 7.02
C ARG A 106 -5.97 -7.76 7.56
N TRP A 107 -4.86 -7.03 7.33
CA TRP A 107 -3.56 -7.54 7.73
C TRP A 107 -2.81 -6.62 8.71
N ILE A 108 -2.65 -5.32 8.40
CA ILE A 108 -1.88 -4.39 9.24
C ILE A 108 -2.64 -4.06 10.52
N VAL A 109 -3.86 -3.51 10.42
CA VAL A 109 -4.62 -3.00 11.58
C VAL A 109 -4.81 -4.05 12.68
N PRO A 110 -5.17 -5.32 12.40
CA PRO A 110 -5.29 -6.34 13.46
C PRO A 110 -3.96 -6.63 14.19
N ARG A 111 -2.82 -6.29 13.58
CA ARG A 111 -1.46 -6.54 14.12
C ARG A 111 -0.82 -5.34 14.79
N LEU A 112 -1.39 -4.13 14.61
CA LEU A 112 -0.85 -2.90 15.22
C LEU A 112 -0.80 -2.97 16.75
N ALA A 113 -1.74 -3.66 17.39
CA ALA A 113 -1.71 -3.86 18.84
C ALA A 113 -0.41 -4.55 19.31
N ARG A 114 0.15 -5.46 18.50
CA ARG A 114 1.44 -6.12 18.81
C ARG A 114 2.61 -5.16 18.63
N LEU A 115 2.55 -4.29 17.60
CA LEU A 115 3.56 -3.26 17.41
C LEU A 115 3.59 -2.30 18.60
N HIS A 116 2.44 -1.81 19.04
CA HIS A 116 2.33 -0.95 20.23
C HIS A 116 2.71 -1.64 21.55
N ALA A 117 2.52 -2.95 21.65
CA ALA A 117 2.98 -3.71 22.82
C ALA A 117 4.52 -3.79 22.90
N ILE A 118 5.20 -3.81 21.74
CA ILE A 118 6.66 -3.82 21.65
C ILE A 118 7.23 -2.41 21.84
N ASP A 119 6.58 -1.41 21.27
CA ASP A 119 7.03 -0.02 21.31
C ASP A 119 5.82 0.95 21.36
N ARG A 120 5.48 1.36 22.58
CA ARG A 120 4.35 2.30 22.84
C ARG A 120 4.57 3.70 22.24
N THR A 121 5.80 4.02 21.90
CA THR A 121 6.16 5.33 21.35
C THR A 121 6.14 5.34 19.83
N PHE A 122 5.94 4.16 19.18
CA PHE A 122 5.92 4.07 17.73
C PHE A 122 4.57 4.53 17.18
N ASP A 123 4.58 5.70 16.57
CA ASP A 123 3.39 6.29 15.94
C ASP A 123 3.36 5.99 14.45
N VAL A 124 2.17 5.62 13.92
CA VAL A 124 1.98 5.26 12.51
C VAL A 124 0.78 5.99 11.93
N GLN A 125 1.03 6.79 10.92
CA GLN A 125 -0.03 7.38 10.10
C GLN A 125 -0.25 6.52 8.86
N ILE A 126 -1.46 5.98 8.71
CA ILE A 126 -1.82 5.10 7.60
C ILE A 126 -2.64 5.86 6.57
N THR A 127 -2.17 5.83 5.32
CA THR A 127 -2.91 6.29 4.14
C THR A 127 -3.18 5.10 3.22
N THR A 128 -4.41 4.93 2.79
CA THR A 128 -4.77 3.82 1.89
C THR A 128 -5.01 4.30 0.47
N SER A 129 -4.46 3.57 -0.50
CA SER A 129 -4.65 3.84 -1.93
C SER A 129 -4.32 2.61 -2.76
N HIS A 130 -5.01 2.47 -3.90
CA HIS A 130 -4.63 1.51 -4.95
C HIS A 130 -3.60 2.08 -5.94
N SER A 131 -3.45 3.41 -5.97
CA SER A 131 -2.46 4.05 -6.83
C SER A 131 -1.04 3.78 -6.32
N PRO A 132 -0.09 3.55 -7.22
CA PRO A 132 1.32 3.46 -6.87
C PRO A 132 1.77 4.68 -6.05
N VAL A 133 2.73 4.49 -5.16
CA VAL A 133 3.31 5.58 -4.38
C VAL A 133 4.29 6.37 -5.23
N ASP A 134 4.20 7.69 -5.17
CA ASP A 134 5.22 8.60 -5.69
C ASP A 134 5.98 9.23 -4.52
N PHE A 135 7.09 8.62 -4.14
CA PHE A 135 7.93 9.12 -3.06
C PHE A 135 8.56 10.50 -3.33
N SER A 136 8.50 10.98 -4.56
CA SER A 136 9.00 12.32 -4.89
C SER A 136 7.98 13.42 -4.61
N ARG A 137 6.69 13.08 -4.57
CA ARG A 137 5.57 14.02 -4.40
C ARG A 137 4.77 13.82 -3.13
N GLU A 138 4.74 12.59 -2.63
CA GLU A 138 3.99 12.23 -1.43
C GLU A 138 4.90 12.21 -0.21
N GLU A 139 4.38 12.67 0.93
CA GLU A 139 5.06 12.59 2.21
C GLU A 139 4.86 11.19 2.83
N ILE A 140 5.42 10.18 2.19
CA ILE A 140 5.35 8.78 2.61
C ILE A 140 6.78 8.28 2.89
N ASP A 141 6.96 7.65 4.04
CA ASP A 141 8.25 7.05 4.43
C ASP A 141 8.40 5.64 3.86
N VAL A 142 7.30 4.87 3.92
CA VAL A 142 7.25 3.45 3.52
C VAL A 142 5.92 3.18 2.83
N ALA A 143 5.93 2.29 1.84
CA ALA A 143 4.69 1.78 1.27
C ALA A 143 4.68 0.25 1.21
N ILE A 144 3.47 -0.32 1.23
CA ILE A 144 3.25 -1.71 0.84
C ILE A 144 2.73 -1.69 -0.61
N HIS A 145 3.52 -2.23 -1.50
CA HIS A 145 3.17 -2.40 -2.90
C HIS A 145 2.63 -3.80 -3.16
N SER A 146 1.56 -3.92 -3.94
CA SER A 146 1.03 -5.20 -4.44
C SER A 146 1.20 -5.26 -5.94
N GLY A 147 1.92 -6.27 -6.43
CA GLY A 147 2.23 -6.42 -7.85
C GLY A 147 3.12 -7.62 -8.15
N GLU A 148 3.48 -7.80 -9.42
CA GLU A 148 4.40 -8.86 -9.86
C GLU A 148 5.85 -8.51 -9.53
N ALA A 149 6.19 -7.21 -9.54
CA ALA A 149 7.51 -6.68 -9.22
C ALA A 149 7.39 -5.40 -8.40
N PRO A 150 8.41 -5.05 -7.60
CA PRO A 150 8.44 -3.78 -6.89
C PRO A 150 8.62 -2.60 -7.86
N PRO A 151 8.20 -1.38 -7.49
CA PRO A 151 8.43 -0.18 -8.28
C PRO A 151 9.93 0.08 -8.49
N PRO A 152 10.35 0.49 -9.69
CA PRO A 152 11.76 0.80 -9.96
C PRO A 152 12.26 1.98 -9.10
N GLY A 153 13.55 2.01 -8.79
CA GLY A 153 14.18 3.07 -8.01
C GLY A 153 13.83 3.06 -6.51
N THR A 154 13.25 1.98 -6.01
CA THR A 154 12.98 1.80 -4.57
C THR A 154 13.82 0.67 -3.97
N ILE A 155 14.12 0.77 -2.69
CA ILE A 155 14.56 -0.37 -1.90
C ILE A 155 13.32 -1.20 -1.61
N SER A 156 13.41 -2.50 -1.86
CA SER A 156 12.25 -3.38 -1.73
C SER A 156 12.58 -4.68 -1.03
N THR A 157 11.65 -5.15 -0.21
CA THR A 157 11.68 -6.46 0.45
C THR A 157 10.39 -7.20 0.15
N ARG A 158 10.49 -8.40 -0.45
CA ARG A 158 9.33 -9.24 -0.71
C ARG A 158 8.80 -9.83 0.60
N LEU A 159 7.56 -9.51 0.94
CA LEU A 159 6.92 -9.94 2.18
C LEU A 159 6.22 -11.30 2.00
N ILE A 160 5.19 -11.34 1.17
CA ILE A 160 4.29 -12.49 1.05
C ILE A 160 3.84 -12.64 -0.39
N GLY A 161 3.96 -13.87 -0.93
CA GLY A 161 3.38 -14.24 -2.21
C GLY A 161 1.86 -14.42 -2.10
N GLU A 162 1.17 -14.16 -3.18
CA GLU A 162 -0.26 -14.26 -3.27
C GLU A 162 -0.73 -15.66 -3.63
N VAL A 163 -1.81 -16.11 -2.99
CA VAL A 163 -2.49 -17.37 -3.30
C VAL A 163 -3.99 -17.12 -3.28
N LEU A 164 -4.66 -17.41 -4.38
CA LEU A 164 -6.11 -17.22 -4.55
C LEU A 164 -6.89 -18.46 -4.14
N THR A 165 -8.04 -18.23 -3.51
CA THR A 165 -9.02 -19.26 -3.16
C THR A 165 -10.42 -18.65 -3.06
N PRO A 166 -11.47 -19.30 -3.58
CA PRO A 166 -12.84 -18.93 -3.29
C PRO A 166 -13.16 -19.12 -1.82
N VAL A 167 -13.92 -18.18 -1.25
CA VAL A 167 -14.39 -18.26 0.14
C VAL A 167 -15.87 -17.87 0.22
N CYS A 168 -16.59 -18.45 1.16
CA CYS A 168 -17.97 -18.11 1.44
C CYS A 168 -18.32 -18.33 2.92
N SER A 169 -19.48 -17.85 3.35
CA SER A 169 -20.02 -18.19 4.67
C SER A 169 -20.31 -19.70 4.77
N PRO A 170 -20.03 -20.37 5.91
CA PRO A 170 -20.45 -21.76 6.14
C PRO A 170 -21.95 -21.97 5.98
N ALA A 171 -22.75 -20.95 6.28
CA ALA A 171 -24.21 -21.03 6.14
C ALA A 171 -24.66 -21.16 4.67
N LEU A 172 -23.89 -20.63 3.72
CA LEU A 172 -24.17 -20.79 2.29
C LEU A 172 -24.09 -22.27 1.87
N LEU A 173 -23.20 -23.05 2.49
CA LEU A 173 -23.04 -24.49 2.22
C LEU A 173 -24.15 -25.32 2.83
N ARG A 174 -24.76 -24.88 3.94
CA ARG A 174 -25.80 -25.63 4.68
C ARG A 174 -27.19 -25.40 4.14
N HIS A 175 -27.52 -24.17 3.78
CA HIS A 175 -28.89 -23.73 3.44
C HIS A 175 -29.05 -23.31 1.98
N GLY A 176 -27.97 -23.37 1.17
CA GLY A 176 -27.94 -22.92 -0.20
C GLY A 176 -27.90 -24.07 -1.22
N ARG A 177 -27.72 -23.66 -2.48
CA ARG A 177 -27.42 -24.58 -3.57
C ARG A 177 -26.05 -25.23 -3.32
N SER A 178 -25.89 -26.48 -3.78
CA SER A 178 -24.66 -27.23 -3.63
C SER A 178 -23.45 -26.43 -4.12
N LEU A 179 -22.34 -26.43 -3.37
CA LEU A 179 -21.05 -25.83 -3.72
C LEU A 179 -19.94 -26.83 -3.38
N ARG A 180 -20.03 -28.05 -4.00
CA ARG A 180 -19.10 -29.16 -3.74
C ARG A 180 -17.98 -29.23 -4.77
N LYS A 181 -18.22 -28.80 -6.00
CA LYS A 181 -17.26 -28.77 -7.11
C LYS A 181 -17.20 -27.38 -7.75
N PRO A 182 -16.08 -26.99 -8.35
CA PRO A 182 -15.93 -25.67 -8.96
C PRO A 182 -17.03 -25.29 -9.96
N ALA A 183 -17.56 -26.24 -10.72
CA ALA A 183 -18.66 -25.99 -11.66
C ALA A 183 -19.97 -25.52 -10.98
N ASP A 184 -20.15 -25.75 -9.68
CA ASP A 184 -21.33 -25.31 -8.94
C ASP A 184 -21.37 -23.79 -8.78
N LEU A 185 -20.24 -23.09 -8.96
CA LEU A 185 -20.15 -21.62 -8.96
C LEU A 185 -21.12 -20.95 -9.95
N ARG A 186 -21.53 -21.63 -11.03
CA ARG A 186 -22.54 -21.14 -11.98
C ARG A 186 -23.88 -20.76 -11.31
N ARG A 187 -24.16 -21.34 -10.15
CA ARG A 187 -25.41 -21.17 -9.41
C ARG A 187 -25.31 -20.22 -8.23
N HIS A 188 -24.14 -19.61 -8.06
CA HIS A 188 -23.84 -18.70 -6.96
C HIS A 188 -23.44 -17.32 -7.47
N THR A 189 -23.78 -16.29 -6.70
CA THR A 189 -23.32 -14.94 -6.97
C THR A 189 -21.82 -14.85 -6.70
N LEU A 190 -21.06 -14.45 -7.71
CA LEU A 190 -19.64 -14.14 -7.54
C LEU A 190 -19.50 -12.72 -6.98
N LEU A 191 -18.58 -12.55 -6.03
CA LEU A 191 -18.29 -11.27 -5.40
C LEU A 191 -16.88 -10.85 -5.84
N CYS A 192 -16.81 -9.77 -6.62
CA CYS A 192 -15.61 -9.35 -7.34
C CYS A 192 -15.08 -8.02 -6.78
N SER A 193 -13.77 -7.81 -6.83
CA SER A 193 -13.17 -6.52 -6.57
C SER A 193 -12.83 -5.81 -7.88
N LEU A 194 -13.24 -4.53 -8.01
CA LEU A 194 -12.93 -3.71 -9.19
C LEU A 194 -11.43 -3.54 -9.44
N HIS A 195 -10.64 -3.53 -8.37
CA HIS A 195 -9.18 -3.44 -8.47
C HIS A 195 -8.47 -4.79 -8.69
N ARG A 196 -9.26 -5.89 -8.75
CA ARG A 196 -8.75 -7.26 -8.92
C ARG A 196 -9.58 -8.04 -9.94
N PRO A 197 -9.77 -7.52 -11.16
CA PRO A 197 -10.67 -8.13 -12.16
C PRO A 197 -10.17 -9.49 -12.65
N GLN A 198 -8.87 -9.77 -12.55
CA GLN A 198 -8.27 -11.02 -13.05
C GLN A 198 -8.28 -12.16 -12.02
N ASP A 199 -8.65 -11.91 -10.76
CA ASP A 199 -8.58 -12.96 -9.73
C ASP A 199 -9.52 -14.13 -10.01
N TRP A 200 -10.78 -13.87 -10.36
CA TRP A 200 -11.73 -14.91 -10.74
C TRP A 200 -11.34 -15.62 -12.04
N PRO A 201 -11.06 -14.92 -13.17
CA PRO A 201 -10.59 -15.56 -14.40
C PRO A 201 -9.37 -16.47 -14.18
N THR A 202 -8.39 -16.01 -13.42
CA THR A 202 -7.17 -16.78 -13.10
C THR A 202 -7.51 -18.09 -12.38
N TRP A 203 -8.36 -18.03 -11.36
CA TRP A 203 -8.72 -19.21 -10.58
C TRP A 203 -9.61 -20.17 -11.38
N ILE A 204 -10.59 -19.67 -12.14
CA ILE A 204 -11.49 -20.47 -12.99
C ILE A 204 -10.70 -21.21 -14.05
N SER A 205 -9.75 -20.56 -14.72
CA SER A 205 -8.84 -21.18 -15.67
C SER A 205 -8.01 -22.29 -15.04
N ALA A 206 -7.42 -22.04 -13.88
CA ALA A 206 -6.64 -23.06 -13.15
C ALA A 206 -7.50 -24.23 -12.65
N ALA A 207 -8.79 -23.99 -12.39
CA ALA A 207 -9.75 -25.03 -12.00
C ALA A 207 -10.27 -25.86 -13.19
N GLY A 208 -9.99 -25.47 -14.44
CA GLY A 208 -10.49 -26.12 -15.65
C GLY A 208 -12.01 -26.10 -15.75
N VAL A 209 -12.67 -25.02 -15.30
CA VAL A 209 -14.12 -24.91 -15.27
C VAL A 209 -14.64 -24.06 -16.40
N GLU A 210 -15.53 -24.63 -17.20
CA GLU A 210 -16.23 -23.93 -18.27
C GLU A 210 -17.59 -23.41 -17.80
N GLY A 211 -18.10 -22.37 -18.47
CA GLY A 211 -19.44 -21.80 -18.26
C GLY A 211 -19.63 -21.06 -16.92
N VAL A 212 -18.56 -20.67 -16.26
CA VAL A 212 -18.55 -19.71 -15.14
C VAL A 212 -17.93 -18.42 -15.66
N ASP A 213 -18.70 -17.34 -15.71
CA ASP A 213 -18.17 -16.03 -16.08
C ASP A 213 -17.58 -15.33 -14.85
N GLY A 214 -16.25 -15.29 -14.77
CA GLY A 214 -15.50 -14.64 -13.68
C GLY A 214 -15.67 -13.12 -13.60
N ASN A 215 -16.24 -12.49 -14.62
CA ASN A 215 -16.51 -11.05 -14.65
C ASN A 215 -17.96 -10.71 -14.27
N SER A 216 -18.81 -11.72 -14.07
CA SER A 216 -20.18 -11.56 -13.64
C SER A 216 -20.29 -11.40 -12.12
N GLY A 217 -21.46 -10.98 -11.63
CA GLY A 217 -21.77 -10.88 -10.21
C GLY A 217 -21.67 -9.48 -9.63
N LEU A 218 -21.61 -9.39 -8.28
CA LEU A 218 -21.55 -8.12 -7.57
C LEU A 218 -20.13 -7.59 -7.53
N LYS A 219 -19.97 -6.31 -7.86
CA LYS A 219 -18.66 -5.63 -7.93
C LYS A 219 -18.51 -4.66 -6.77
N PHE A 220 -17.40 -4.77 -6.05
CA PHE A 220 -17.04 -3.94 -4.91
C PHE A 220 -15.76 -3.18 -5.22
N GLU A 221 -15.62 -2.00 -4.67
CA GLU A 221 -14.42 -1.18 -4.86
C GLU A 221 -13.15 -1.92 -4.44
N ASN A 222 -13.19 -2.63 -3.31
CA ASN A 222 -12.06 -3.38 -2.79
C ASN A 222 -12.46 -4.76 -2.27
N SER A 223 -11.48 -5.64 -2.10
CA SER A 223 -11.73 -7.02 -1.67
C SER A 223 -12.26 -7.13 -0.23
N SER A 224 -12.01 -6.16 0.67
CA SER A 224 -12.56 -6.20 2.04
C SER A 224 -14.08 -6.16 2.03
N LEU A 225 -14.68 -5.36 1.15
CA LEU A 225 -16.13 -5.30 0.98
C LEU A 225 -16.68 -6.61 0.40
N ALA A 226 -15.97 -7.20 -0.57
CA ALA A 226 -16.37 -8.50 -1.10
C ALA A 226 -16.29 -9.61 -0.04
N TYR A 227 -15.28 -9.60 0.83
CA TYR A 227 -15.16 -10.56 1.93
C TYR A 227 -16.28 -10.36 2.97
N GLN A 228 -16.61 -9.11 3.30
CA GLN A 228 -17.76 -8.85 4.18
C GLN A 228 -19.06 -9.35 3.58
N ALA A 229 -19.30 -9.08 2.29
CA ALA A 229 -20.48 -9.59 1.59
C ALA A 229 -20.54 -11.13 1.59
N ALA A 230 -19.39 -11.81 1.49
CA ALA A 230 -19.32 -13.27 1.61
C ALA A 230 -19.69 -13.76 3.02
N ILE A 231 -19.21 -13.09 4.08
CA ILE A 231 -19.59 -13.37 5.48
C ILE A 231 -21.11 -13.21 5.65
N ASP A 232 -21.69 -12.17 5.05
CA ASP A 232 -23.11 -11.84 5.09
C ASP A 232 -23.97 -12.69 4.11
N ARG A 233 -23.39 -13.78 3.55
CA ARG A 233 -24.06 -14.80 2.73
C ARG A 233 -24.53 -14.34 1.34
N LEU A 234 -24.02 -13.22 0.83
CA LEU A 234 -24.42 -12.70 -0.48
C LEU A 234 -23.89 -13.55 -1.64
N GLY A 235 -22.82 -14.34 -1.40
CA GLY A 235 -22.24 -15.17 -2.45
C GLY A 235 -20.84 -15.71 -2.08
N VAL A 236 -20.06 -15.98 -3.11
CA VAL A 236 -18.70 -16.51 -3.03
C VAL A 236 -17.71 -15.43 -3.46
N ALA A 237 -16.75 -15.08 -2.62
CA ALA A 237 -15.72 -14.11 -2.94
C ALA A 237 -14.43 -14.81 -3.36
N MET A 238 -13.70 -14.23 -4.34
CA MET A 238 -12.31 -14.61 -4.58
C MET A 238 -11.42 -13.94 -3.54
N ALA A 239 -10.64 -14.74 -2.81
CA ALA A 239 -9.83 -14.25 -1.71
C ALA A 239 -8.35 -14.60 -1.86
N GLN A 240 -7.54 -13.64 -1.47
CA GLN A 240 -6.14 -13.85 -1.17
C GLN A 240 -6.06 -14.50 0.23
N THR A 241 -5.53 -15.71 0.31
CA THR A 241 -5.57 -16.53 1.54
C THR A 241 -5.02 -15.84 2.77
N ILE A 242 -4.06 -14.93 2.60
CA ILE A 242 -3.46 -14.19 3.70
C ILE A 242 -4.41 -13.15 4.31
N LEU A 243 -5.29 -12.56 3.50
CA LEU A 243 -6.20 -11.48 3.91
C LEU A 243 -7.49 -12.00 4.57
N VAL A 244 -7.73 -13.31 4.47
CA VAL A 244 -8.88 -13.98 5.07
C VAL A 244 -8.47 -15.07 6.07
N ALA A 245 -7.18 -15.12 6.45
CA ALA A 245 -6.66 -16.16 7.33
C ALA A 245 -7.37 -16.20 8.69
N ASP A 246 -7.67 -15.04 9.27
CA ASP A 246 -8.35 -14.92 10.55
C ASP A 246 -9.84 -15.30 10.44
N ASP A 247 -10.49 -15.00 9.31
CA ASP A 247 -11.87 -15.41 9.03
C ASP A 247 -12.00 -16.91 8.81
N LEU A 248 -11.01 -17.51 8.14
CA LEU A 248 -10.96 -18.98 7.98
C LEU A 248 -10.69 -19.68 9.31
N ALA A 249 -9.79 -19.15 10.13
CA ALA A 249 -9.47 -19.72 11.45
C ALA A 249 -10.63 -19.61 12.43
N SER A 250 -11.38 -18.51 12.40
CA SER A 250 -12.57 -18.30 13.24
C SER A 250 -13.85 -18.97 12.70
N GLY A 251 -13.80 -19.57 11.51
CA GLY A 251 -14.95 -20.20 10.87
C GLY A 251 -16.00 -19.21 10.35
N ARG A 252 -15.73 -17.89 10.28
CA ARG A 252 -16.62 -16.93 9.64
C ARG A 252 -16.69 -17.13 8.12
N LEU A 253 -15.58 -17.54 7.53
CA LEU A 253 -15.46 -17.97 6.14
C LEU A 253 -14.96 -19.41 6.07
N VAL A 254 -15.31 -20.09 4.99
CA VAL A 254 -14.76 -21.37 4.61
C VAL A 254 -14.31 -21.32 3.15
N ALA A 255 -13.29 -22.12 2.82
CA ALA A 255 -12.89 -22.33 1.43
C ALA A 255 -13.55 -23.64 0.95
N PRO A 256 -14.56 -23.56 0.07
CA PRO A 256 -15.32 -24.73 -0.34
C PRO A 256 -14.51 -25.71 -1.19
N PHE A 257 -13.43 -25.25 -1.80
CA PHE A 257 -12.59 -26.06 -2.68
C PHE A 257 -11.17 -26.21 -2.12
N ARG A 258 -10.51 -27.34 -2.44
CA ARG A 258 -9.11 -27.58 -2.07
C ARG A 258 -8.11 -26.82 -2.93
N LEU A 259 -8.50 -26.47 -4.17
CA LEU A 259 -7.63 -25.79 -5.11
C LEU A 259 -7.21 -24.41 -4.55
N ARG A 260 -5.91 -24.20 -4.48
CA ARG A 260 -5.21 -22.97 -4.14
C ARG A 260 -4.37 -22.57 -5.32
N VAL A 261 -4.55 -21.38 -5.86
CA VAL A 261 -3.84 -20.92 -7.05
C VAL A 261 -2.83 -19.84 -6.67
N PRO A 262 -1.52 -20.18 -6.64
CA PRO A 262 -0.48 -19.17 -6.48
C PRO A 262 -0.46 -18.29 -7.75
N THR A 263 -0.22 -16.99 -7.55
CA THR A 263 -0.05 -16.04 -8.65
C THR A 263 1.38 -15.50 -8.66
N ASN A 264 1.73 -14.76 -9.71
CA ASN A 264 3.02 -14.05 -9.79
C ASN A 264 3.05 -12.80 -8.87
N TRP A 265 1.90 -12.41 -8.32
CA TRP A 265 1.78 -11.24 -7.45
C TRP A 265 2.31 -11.51 -6.04
N ALA A 266 2.84 -10.45 -5.44
CA ALA A 266 3.28 -10.45 -4.06
C ALA A 266 3.07 -9.08 -3.43
N TYR A 267 3.09 -9.05 -2.10
CA TYR A 267 3.25 -7.82 -1.33
C TYR A 267 4.73 -7.55 -1.10
N PHE A 268 5.12 -6.29 -1.35
CA PHE A 268 6.47 -5.80 -1.14
C PHE A 268 6.43 -4.63 -0.16
N LEU A 269 7.32 -4.62 0.80
CA LEU A 269 7.69 -3.41 1.53
C LEU A 269 8.61 -2.61 0.62
N VAL A 270 8.29 -1.33 0.39
CA VAL A 270 9.08 -0.46 -0.48
C VAL A 270 9.29 0.90 0.16
N TYR A 271 10.49 1.45 -0.01
CA TYR A 271 10.84 2.80 0.46
C TYR A 271 11.98 3.39 -0.38
N PRO A 272 12.12 4.72 -0.43
CA PRO A 272 13.20 5.36 -1.18
C PRO A 272 14.54 5.19 -0.45
N THR A 273 15.64 5.24 -1.17
CA THR A 273 17.00 5.08 -0.62
C THR A 273 17.29 6.05 0.54
N ARG A 274 16.75 7.28 0.48
CA ARG A 274 16.89 8.28 1.55
C ARG A 274 16.29 7.81 2.89
N SER A 275 15.27 6.97 2.87
CA SER A 275 14.59 6.46 4.06
C SER A 275 15.27 5.24 4.68
N GLN A 276 16.24 4.62 4.00
CA GLN A 276 16.88 3.36 4.41
C GLN A 276 17.47 3.39 5.83
N ASN A 277 18.01 4.54 6.24
CA ASN A 277 18.69 4.69 7.52
C ASN A 277 17.81 5.28 8.62
N LEU A 278 16.55 5.62 8.33
CA LEU A 278 15.62 6.14 9.31
C LEU A 278 15.27 5.06 10.34
N ALA A 279 15.43 5.37 11.62
CA ALA A 279 15.18 4.43 12.71
C ALA A 279 13.73 3.89 12.68
N LYS A 280 12.76 4.76 12.37
CA LYS A 280 11.33 4.39 12.23
C LYS A 280 11.10 3.38 11.11
N VAL A 281 11.78 3.52 9.96
CA VAL A 281 11.67 2.61 8.81
C VAL A 281 12.25 1.24 9.16
N ARG A 282 13.45 1.20 9.73
CA ARG A 282 14.10 -0.06 10.14
C ARG A 282 13.32 -0.81 11.21
N ARG A 283 12.72 -0.09 12.18
CA ARG A 283 11.87 -0.70 13.21
C ARG A 283 10.62 -1.33 12.61
N PHE A 284 9.95 -0.61 11.71
CA PHE A 284 8.78 -1.11 11.01
C PHE A 284 9.11 -2.30 10.11
N GLU A 285 10.20 -2.22 9.34
CA GLU A 285 10.68 -3.33 8.50
C GLU A 285 10.96 -4.58 9.33
N LYS A 286 11.68 -4.46 10.44
CA LYS A 286 11.96 -5.58 11.34
C LYS A 286 10.66 -6.21 11.86
N TRP A 287 9.72 -5.38 12.31
CA TRP A 287 8.45 -5.85 12.83
C TRP A 287 7.61 -6.58 11.76
N ILE A 288 7.43 -5.98 10.58
CA ILE A 288 6.59 -6.57 9.53
C ILE A 288 7.18 -7.90 9.03
N LEU A 289 8.51 -8.01 8.96
CA LEU A 289 9.18 -9.26 8.59
C LEU A 289 8.97 -10.35 9.65
N GLN A 290 8.99 -10.00 10.93
CA GLN A 290 8.68 -10.95 12.02
C GLN A 290 7.23 -11.45 11.95
N GLU A 291 6.25 -10.55 11.70
CA GLU A 291 4.85 -10.92 11.51
C GLU A 291 4.66 -11.84 10.28
N CYS A 292 5.38 -11.56 9.17
CA CYS A 292 5.36 -12.42 7.99
C CYS A 292 5.97 -13.80 8.24
N ALA A 293 7.04 -13.88 9.01
CA ALA A 293 7.69 -15.15 9.38
C ALA A 293 6.79 -16.02 10.28
N ALA A 294 6.15 -15.41 11.26
CA ALA A 294 5.20 -16.10 12.16
C ALA A 294 4.04 -16.74 11.39
N LEU A 295 3.53 -16.06 10.35
CA LEU A 295 2.49 -16.60 9.47
C LEU A 295 2.95 -17.82 8.66
N LYS A 296 4.19 -17.81 8.17
CA LYS A 296 4.75 -18.96 7.45
C LYS A 296 4.86 -20.19 8.34
N GLN A 297 5.26 -20.02 9.60
CA GLN A 297 5.37 -21.10 10.59
C GLN A 297 4.01 -21.67 10.97
N SER A 298 3.00 -20.83 11.21
CA SER A 298 1.64 -21.27 11.53
C SER A 298 1.00 -22.08 10.40
N ARG A 299 1.29 -21.74 9.15
CA ARG A 299 0.82 -22.49 7.98
C ARG A 299 1.50 -23.83 7.82
N ALA A 300 2.80 -23.92 8.08
CA ALA A 300 3.54 -25.18 8.03
C ALA A 300 3.05 -26.18 9.10
N SER A 301 2.76 -25.70 10.31
CA SER A 301 2.22 -26.53 11.39
C SER A 301 0.78 -26.97 11.16
N SER A 302 -0.05 -26.14 10.51
CA SER A 302 -1.43 -26.51 10.15
C SER A 302 -1.49 -27.54 9.02
N ALA A 303 -0.61 -27.44 8.03
CA ALA A 303 -0.50 -28.42 6.93
C ALA A 303 -0.05 -29.79 7.43
N GLY A 304 0.86 -29.85 8.42
CA GLY A 304 1.31 -31.10 9.04
C GLY A 304 0.26 -31.81 9.92
N LYS A 305 -0.72 -31.08 10.48
CA LYS A 305 -1.81 -31.67 11.28
C LYS A 305 -2.91 -32.28 10.41
N ILE A 306 -3.17 -31.76 9.22
CA ILE A 306 -4.19 -32.30 8.30
C ILE A 306 -3.70 -33.62 7.65
N GLY A 307 -2.39 -33.80 7.47
CA GLY A 307 -1.79 -35.02 6.93
C GLY A 307 -1.77 -36.22 7.92
N ARG A 308 -1.96 -35.99 9.20
CA ARG A 308 -1.95 -37.06 10.23
C ARG A 308 -3.32 -37.57 10.68
N ALA A 309 -4.41 -36.98 10.21
CA ALA A 309 -5.78 -37.38 10.57
C ALA A 309 -6.43 -38.32 9.55
N HIS A 310 -5.66 -38.86 8.59
CA HIS A 310 -6.12 -39.83 7.61
C HIS A 310 -5.05 -40.92 7.38
N VAL A 311 -4.66 -41.59 8.46
CA VAL A 311 -4.04 -42.92 8.41
C VAL A 311 -4.83 -43.83 9.33
#